data_c251030f74db625100b7102bedef0c60
#
_entry.id   c251030f74db625100b7102bedef0c60
#
_cell.length_a   1.000
_cell.length_b   1.000
_cell.length_c   1.000
_cell.angle_alpha   90.00
_cell.angle_beta   90.00
_cell.angle_gamma   90.00
#
_symmetry.space_group_name_H-M   'P 1'
#
loop_
_entity.id
_entity.type
_entity.pdbx_description
1 polymer ?
#
loop_
_entity_poly.entity_id
_entity_poly.type
_entity_poly.pdbx_seq_one_letter_code
_entity_poly.pdbx_strand_id
1 'polypeptide(L)'
;ADVTPAWREVYAFILKGLSERHLTFWAAYDWLTQIGPDPNRGKYPQEWIDLWIPDHLVGKYDTPGWVANGIEPWGLQKDPIGADGNLFFKGWLNLIQSLHVYTTGEDTWGSSFQVAGVDRSKFDWTQHRLVEHLSSQWTKNRMGPHCENTKIWPYCLSAAGLGLQLYDAIFQKNTHSVYPEWVEHTKDKYYGFDSSGALEWTPIYYDPLIDHIHAAGPSNGLTIAFYMMPQDPVFAEFLYRTAVKKLGWDNINKEIKMKPEPRFMALGLACAKEFGDTTVEMRLRAFAEEHFEPRWFGENNINFGYWFNLNEKWPRGQWAALAMMAEVGKSGAWSNLFRNPNLEKFNAPTLAVSYTHLRAHETSKH
;
A
#
# COMPACT_ATOMS: atom_id res chain seq x y z
N ALA A 1 -15.46 13.88 -4.85
CA ALA A 1 -15.72 13.91 -6.29
C ALA A 1 -17.00 13.12 -6.56
N ASP A 2 -17.94 13.75 -7.24
CA ASP A 2 -19.19 13.11 -7.63
C ASP A 2 -18.89 12.10 -8.72
N VAL A 3 -18.60 10.89 -8.29
CA VAL A 3 -18.46 9.76 -9.20
C VAL A 3 -19.87 9.41 -9.65
N THR A 4 -20.10 9.40 -10.97
CA THR A 4 -21.41 9.00 -11.50
C THR A 4 -21.78 7.59 -11.02
N PRO A 5 -23.06 7.24 -10.92
CA PRO A 5 -23.50 5.91 -10.51
C PRO A 5 -22.79 4.78 -11.31
N ALA A 6 -22.61 4.96 -12.62
CA ALA A 6 -21.93 3.99 -13.47
C ALA A 6 -20.46 3.77 -13.07
N TRP A 7 -19.72 4.83 -12.75
CA TRP A 7 -18.35 4.69 -12.25
C TRP A 7 -18.30 4.06 -10.86
N ARG A 8 -19.28 4.33 -10.01
CA ARG A 8 -19.37 3.70 -8.68
C ARG A 8 -19.52 2.18 -8.81
N GLU A 9 -20.35 1.70 -9.73
CA GLU A 9 -20.51 0.27 -10.01
C GLU A 9 -19.21 -0.36 -10.51
N VAL A 10 -18.49 0.31 -11.42
CA VAL A 10 -17.19 -0.16 -11.92
C VAL A 10 -16.17 -0.27 -10.78
N TYR A 11 -16.07 0.74 -9.94
CA TYR A 11 -15.14 0.69 -8.81
C TYR A 11 -15.52 -0.35 -7.77
N ALA A 12 -16.81 -0.50 -7.46
CA ALA A 12 -17.30 -1.54 -6.57
C ALA A 12 -16.95 -2.93 -7.10
N PHE A 13 -17.18 -3.18 -8.39
CA PHE A 13 -16.81 -4.44 -9.04
C PHE A 13 -15.31 -4.73 -8.95
N ILE A 14 -14.46 -3.74 -9.28
CA ILE A 14 -13.01 -3.89 -9.22
C ILE A 14 -12.53 -4.17 -7.78
N LEU A 15 -12.99 -3.37 -6.81
CA LEU A 15 -12.58 -3.50 -5.41
C LEU A 15 -13.05 -4.83 -4.80
N LYS A 16 -14.27 -5.27 -5.15
CA LYS A 16 -14.76 -6.59 -4.74
C LYS A 16 -13.90 -7.71 -5.33
N GLY A 17 -13.63 -7.66 -6.63
CA GLY A 17 -12.79 -8.65 -7.31
C GLY A 17 -11.36 -8.70 -6.75
N LEU A 18 -10.76 -7.54 -6.42
CA LEU A 18 -9.45 -7.47 -5.76
C LEU A 18 -9.50 -8.09 -4.35
N SER A 19 -10.54 -7.81 -3.56
CA SER A 19 -10.70 -8.42 -2.23
C SER A 19 -10.83 -9.93 -2.32
N GLU A 20 -11.69 -10.43 -3.20
CA GLU A 20 -11.87 -11.88 -3.42
C GLU A 20 -10.56 -12.54 -3.89
N ARG A 21 -9.81 -11.86 -4.75
CA ARG A 21 -8.49 -12.35 -5.20
C ARG A 21 -7.47 -12.39 -4.07
N HIS A 22 -7.49 -11.40 -3.18
CA HIS A 22 -6.68 -11.40 -1.96
C HIS A 22 -6.99 -12.62 -1.09
N LEU A 23 -8.28 -12.84 -0.83
CA LEU A 23 -8.72 -13.92 0.07
C LEU A 23 -8.41 -15.33 -0.45
N THR A 24 -8.32 -15.52 -1.75
CA THR A 24 -8.11 -16.82 -2.37
C THR A 24 -6.68 -17.03 -2.84
N PHE A 25 -6.29 -16.33 -3.88
CA PHE A 25 -4.99 -16.55 -4.52
C PHE A 25 -3.84 -15.90 -3.75
N TRP A 26 -3.99 -14.60 -3.41
CA TRP A 26 -2.90 -13.86 -2.79
C TRP A 26 -2.63 -14.30 -1.36
N ALA A 27 -3.64 -14.71 -0.61
CA ALA A 27 -3.47 -15.24 0.73
C ALA A 27 -2.49 -16.43 0.75
N ALA A 28 -2.72 -17.42 -0.11
CA ALA A 28 -1.86 -18.58 -0.19
C ALA A 28 -0.50 -18.28 -0.88
N TYR A 29 -0.54 -17.46 -1.94
CA TYR A 29 0.66 -17.13 -2.70
C TYR A 29 1.62 -16.25 -1.90
N ASP A 30 1.13 -15.14 -1.34
CA ASP A 30 1.95 -14.18 -0.60
C ASP A 30 2.54 -14.80 0.67
N TRP A 31 1.73 -15.61 1.35
CA TRP A 31 2.15 -16.31 2.57
C TRP A 31 3.30 -17.31 2.35
N LEU A 32 3.38 -17.90 1.16
CA LEU A 32 4.41 -18.88 0.80
C LEU A 32 5.50 -18.29 -0.11
N THR A 33 5.32 -17.06 -0.58
CA THR A 33 6.30 -16.42 -1.47
C THR A 33 7.56 -16.06 -0.71
N GLN A 34 8.67 -16.35 -1.33
CA GLN A 34 9.98 -15.96 -0.86
C GLN A 34 10.27 -14.52 -1.29
N ILE A 35 10.63 -13.68 -0.32
CA ILE A 35 10.83 -12.24 -0.55
C ILE A 35 12.25 -11.87 -0.98
N GLY A 36 13.13 -12.81 -1.05
CA GLY A 36 14.51 -12.59 -1.44
C GLY A 36 15.51 -12.92 -0.34
N PRO A 37 16.80 -12.83 -0.64
CA PRO A 37 17.83 -13.08 0.34
C PRO A 37 17.74 -12.04 1.47
N ASP A 38 17.71 -12.54 2.69
CA ASP A 38 17.78 -11.69 3.87
C ASP A 38 19.22 -11.17 4.04
N PRO A 39 19.47 -9.86 3.87
CA PRO A 39 20.83 -9.31 4.00
C PRO A 39 21.36 -9.40 5.42
N ASN A 40 20.51 -9.65 6.41
CA ASN A 40 20.87 -9.78 7.81
C ASN A 40 21.02 -11.23 8.27
N ARG A 41 20.76 -12.23 7.42
CA ARG A 41 20.79 -13.64 7.80
C ARG A 41 22.05 -14.05 8.56
N GLY A 42 23.23 -13.57 8.15
CA GLY A 42 24.49 -13.84 8.84
C GLY A 42 24.68 -13.15 10.20
N LYS A 43 23.76 -12.28 10.60
CA LYS A 43 23.77 -11.61 11.91
C LYS A 43 22.90 -12.33 12.95
N TYR A 44 22.07 -13.27 12.54
CA TYR A 44 21.19 -14.00 13.44
C TYR A 44 21.94 -15.15 14.14
N PRO A 45 21.54 -15.49 15.36
CA PRO A 45 21.98 -16.73 16.00
C PRO A 45 21.65 -17.95 15.14
N GLN A 46 22.54 -18.93 15.06
CA GLN A 46 22.35 -20.12 14.22
C GLN A 46 21.07 -20.87 14.59
N GLU A 47 20.76 -20.96 15.89
CA GLU A 47 19.52 -21.56 16.38
C GLU A 47 18.24 -20.93 15.84
N TRP A 48 18.26 -19.64 15.51
CA TRP A 48 17.11 -18.99 14.87
C TRP A 48 17.01 -19.36 13.41
N ILE A 49 18.17 -19.41 12.72
CA ILE A 49 18.21 -19.82 11.31
C ILE A 49 17.67 -21.24 11.16
N ASP A 50 18.02 -22.12 12.06
CA ASP A 50 17.59 -23.52 12.05
C ASP A 50 16.09 -23.68 12.35
N LEU A 51 15.49 -22.75 13.10
CA LEU A 51 14.05 -22.73 13.40
C LEU A 51 13.19 -22.12 12.28
N TRP A 52 13.77 -21.29 11.40
CA TRP A 52 12.98 -20.57 10.41
C TRP A 52 12.32 -21.46 9.36
N ILE A 53 12.91 -22.59 9.08
CA ILE A 53 12.38 -23.55 8.13
C ILE A 53 12.38 -24.91 8.80
N PRO A 54 11.23 -25.37 9.29
CA PRO A 54 11.10 -26.73 9.77
C PRO A 54 11.54 -27.75 8.72
N ASP A 55 12.23 -28.82 9.12
CA ASP A 55 12.84 -29.82 8.21
C ASP A 55 11.89 -30.30 7.12
N HIS A 56 10.61 -30.53 7.46
CA HIS A 56 9.61 -31.01 6.50
C HIS A 56 9.23 -29.99 5.43
N LEU A 57 9.62 -28.71 5.57
CA LEU A 57 9.36 -27.63 4.63
C LEU A 57 10.60 -27.25 3.82
N VAL A 58 11.79 -27.73 4.21
CA VAL A 58 13.02 -27.48 3.46
C VAL A 58 12.85 -27.93 2.01
N GLY A 59 13.21 -27.06 1.08
CA GLY A 59 13.08 -27.28 -0.36
C GLY A 59 11.67 -27.16 -0.94
N LYS A 60 10.65 -26.95 -0.10
CA LYS A 60 9.27 -26.68 -0.57
C LYS A 60 8.98 -25.18 -0.65
N TYR A 61 9.38 -24.45 0.40
CA TYR A 61 9.08 -23.03 0.59
C TYR A 61 10.35 -22.21 0.79
N ASP A 62 11.50 -22.84 0.57
CA ASP A 62 12.79 -22.23 0.76
C ASP A 62 13.69 -22.44 -0.45
N THR A 63 14.44 -21.41 -0.78
CA THR A 63 15.58 -21.48 -1.70
C THR A 63 16.79 -20.94 -0.93
N PRO A 64 18.02 -21.42 -1.14
CA PRO A 64 19.18 -20.96 -0.38
C PRO A 64 19.26 -19.43 -0.29
N GLY A 65 19.27 -18.89 0.92
CA GLY A 65 19.29 -17.45 1.21
C GLY A 65 17.94 -16.75 1.21
N TRP A 66 16.84 -17.44 0.90
CA TRP A 66 15.47 -16.90 0.92
C TRP A 66 14.69 -17.51 2.09
N VAL A 67 13.73 -16.78 2.61
CA VAL A 67 12.85 -17.21 3.69
C VAL A 67 11.42 -16.92 3.31
N ALA A 68 10.54 -17.92 3.48
CA ALA A 68 9.12 -17.79 3.17
C ALA A 68 8.40 -16.97 4.25
N ASN A 69 7.40 -16.24 3.83
CA ASN A 69 6.70 -15.25 4.65
C ASN A 69 5.99 -15.85 5.88
N GLY A 70 5.37 -16.99 5.76
CA GLY A 70 4.64 -17.64 6.85
C GLY A 70 5.51 -18.46 7.83
N ILE A 71 6.83 -18.47 7.66
CA ILE A 71 7.74 -19.25 8.50
C ILE A 71 8.50 -18.31 9.43
N GLU A 72 7.98 -18.18 10.62
CA GLU A 72 8.55 -17.34 11.68
C GLU A 72 9.54 -18.16 12.54
N PRO A 73 10.44 -17.51 13.33
CA PRO A 73 11.35 -18.21 14.23
C PRO A 73 10.66 -19.15 15.22
N TRP A 74 9.40 -18.88 15.53
CA TRP A 74 8.56 -19.70 16.43
C TRP A 74 7.65 -20.69 15.70
N GLY A 75 7.83 -20.88 14.39
CA GLY A 75 7.19 -21.92 13.60
C GLY A 75 6.24 -21.42 12.51
N LEU A 76 5.75 -22.39 11.73
CA LEU A 76 4.81 -22.12 10.64
C LEU A 76 3.45 -21.73 11.18
N GLN A 77 2.97 -20.56 10.75
CA GLN A 77 1.62 -20.08 11.01
C GLN A 77 0.77 -20.25 9.75
N LYS A 78 -0.37 -20.92 9.85
CA LYS A 78 -1.17 -21.33 8.68
C LYS A 78 -2.20 -20.29 8.23
N ASP A 79 -2.67 -19.46 9.15
CA ASP A 79 -3.69 -18.44 8.89
C ASP A 79 -3.05 -17.11 8.46
N PRO A 80 -3.22 -16.67 7.21
CA PRO A 80 -2.59 -15.43 6.73
C PRO A 80 -3.04 -14.16 7.45
N ILE A 81 -4.24 -14.18 8.04
CA ILE A 81 -4.77 -13.04 8.81
C ILE A 81 -4.43 -13.20 10.30
N GLY A 82 -4.64 -14.39 10.86
CA GLY A 82 -4.43 -14.66 12.27
C GLY A 82 -2.96 -14.75 12.69
N ALA A 83 -2.04 -14.88 11.74
CA ALA A 83 -0.62 -14.91 11.99
C ALA A 83 -0.09 -13.61 12.60
N ASP A 84 1.05 -13.69 13.29
CA ASP A 84 1.71 -12.53 13.89
C ASP A 84 2.24 -11.56 12.83
N GLY A 85 2.82 -12.09 11.76
CA GLY A 85 3.33 -11.33 10.62
C GLY A 85 2.28 -11.01 9.54
N ASN A 86 2.77 -10.84 8.31
CA ASN A 86 1.94 -10.62 7.13
C ASN A 86 1.13 -9.31 7.13
N LEU A 87 1.71 -8.26 7.69
CA LEU A 87 1.09 -6.95 7.73
C LEU A 87 0.73 -6.42 6.34
N PHE A 88 1.59 -6.65 5.35
CA PHE A 88 1.34 -6.23 3.97
C PHE A 88 -0.01 -6.77 3.49
N PHE A 89 -0.22 -8.07 3.58
CA PHE A 89 -1.48 -8.70 3.19
C PHE A 89 -2.68 -8.16 4.00
N LYS A 90 -2.60 -8.19 5.33
CA LYS A 90 -3.70 -7.75 6.21
C LYS A 90 -4.05 -6.27 6.03
N GLY A 91 -3.03 -5.43 5.97
CA GLY A 91 -3.20 -3.98 5.83
C GLY A 91 -3.85 -3.60 4.50
N TRP A 92 -3.36 -4.17 3.40
CA TRP A 92 -3.92 -3.92 2.07
C TRP A 92 -5.32 -4.52 1.91
N LEU A 93 -5.57 -5.71 2.46
CA LEU A 93 -6.91 -6.29 2.46
C LEU A 93 -7.92 -5.36 3.14
N ASN A 94 -7.60 -4.90 4.36
CA ASN A 94 -8.46 -3.95 5.06
C ASN A 94 -8.65 -2.64 4.28
N LEU A 95 -7.59 -2.11 3.68
CA LEU A 95 -7.69 -0.88 2.87
C LEU A 95 -8.63 -1.06 1.67
N ILE A 96 -8.48 -2.17 0.92
CA ILE A 96 -9.34 -2.47 -0.24
C ILE A 96 -10.78 -2.69 0.20
N GLN A 97 -11.01 -3.44 1.27
CA GLN A 97 -12.34 -3.68 1.82
C GLN A 97 -13.00 -2.37 2.31
N SER A 98 -12.24 -1.52 3.02
CA SER A 98 -12.73 -0.20 3.46
C SER A 98 -13.09 0.70 2.27
N LEU A 99 -12.27 0.71 1.20
CA LEU A 99 -12.58 1.42 -0.03
C LEU A 99 -13.82 0.86 -0.74
N HIS A 100 -14.04 -0.46 -0.71
CA HIS A 100 -15.25 -1.08 -1.24
C HIS A 100 -16.48 -0.63 -0.48
N VAL A 101 -16.47 -0.74 0.85
CA VAL A 101 -17.56 -0.27 1.71
C VAL A 101 -17.79 1.23 1.50
N TYR A 102 -16.74 2.03 1.47
CA TYR A 102 -16.83 3.47 1.18
C TYR A 102 -17.48 3.74 -0.18
N THR A 103 -17.22 2.91 -1.18
CA THR A 103 -17.78 3.08 -2.53
C THR A 103 -19.24 2.67 -2.62
N THR A 104 -19.62 1.55 -2.01
CA THR A 104 -20.96 0.97 -2.07
C THR A 104 -21.93 1.51 -1.02
N GLY A 105 -21.44 1.80 0.16
CA GLY A 105 -22.26 2.05 1.36
C GLY A 105 -22.74 0.77 2.04
N GLU A 106 -22.27 -0.41 1.58
CA GLU A 106 -22.72 -1.71 2.06
C GLU A 106 -21.63 -2.39 2.89
N ASP A 107 -21.97 -2.87 4.08
CA ASP A 107 -21.06 -3.62 4.96
C ASP A 107 -20.93 -5.09 4.50
N THR A 108 -20.54 -5.28 3.25
CA THR A 108 -20.39 -6.62 2.64
C THR A 108 -19.37 -7.47 3.41
N TRP A 109 -18.30 -6.87 3.90
CA TRP A 109 -17.19 -7.56 4.56
C TRP A 109 -17.37 -7.72 6.06
N GLY A 110 -18.42 -7.17 6.63
CA GLY A 110 -18.87 -7.44 8.00
C GLY A 110 -19.44 -8.86 8.16
N SER A 111 -19.92 -9.46 7.08
CA SER A 111 -20.29 -10.89 7.02
C SER A 111 -19.03 -11.77 6.95
N SER A 112 -19.17 -13.04 7.39
CA SER A 112 -18.07 -14.00 7.36
C SER A 112 -17.63 -14.31 5.94
N PHE A 113 -16.32 -14.29 5.73
CA PHE A 113 -15.66 -14.73 4.50
C PHE A 113 -14.52 -15.71 4.82
N GLN A 114 -14.17 -16.55 3.84
CA GLN A 114 -13.07 -17.50 4.00
C GLN A 114 -11.79 -16.95 3.37
N VAL A 115 -10.68 -17.09 4.09
CA VAL A 115 -9.33 -16.85 3.57
C VAL A 115 -8.59 -18.17 3.40
N ALA A 116 -7.93 -18.33 2.26
CA ALA A 116 -7.11 -19.49 1.98
C ALA A 116 -5.77 -19.40 2.74
N GLY A 117 -5.45 -20.41 3.50
CA GLY A 117 -4.19 -20.55 4.21
C GLY A 117 -3.30 -21.64 3.64
N VAL A 118 -2.25 -21.98 4.39
CA VAL A 118 -1.30 -23.04 4.03
C VAL A 118 -2.01 -24.40 4.00
N ASP A 119 -1.55 -25.31 3.14
CA ASP A 119 -2.05 -26.69 2.99
C ASP A 119 -3.55 -26.75 2.67
N ARG A 120 -4.07 -25.78 1.91
CA ARG A 120 -5.49 -25.64 1.58
C ARG A 120 -6.40 -25.45 2.79
N SER A 121 -5.84 -25.10 3.94
CA SER A 121 -6.61 -24.67 5.10
C SER A 121 -7.48 -23.48 4.76
N LYS A 122 -8.60 -23.35 5.45
CA LYS A 122 -9.49 -22.20 5.32
C LYS A 122 -9.83 -21.66 6.70
N PHE A 123 -9.85 -20.35 6.78
CA PHE A 123 -10.11 -19.64 8.03
C PHE A 123 -11.26 -18.66 7.81
N ASP A 124 -12.17 -18.61 8.77
CA ASP A 124 -13.33 -17.70 8.70
C ASP A 124 -13.01 -16.41 9.41
N TRP A 125 -13.13 -15.32 8.67
CA TRP A 125 -12.88 -13.95 9.12
C TRP A 125 -14.03 -13.02 8.76
N THR A 126 -14.05 -11.87 9.40
CA THR A 126 -14.80 -10.67 8.96
C THR A 126 -13.84 -9.50 8.94
N GLN A 127 -14.16 -8.43 8.23
CA GLN A 127 -13.36 -7.21 8.26
C GLN A 127 -13.24 -6.65 9.69
N HIS A 128 -14.30 -6.70 10.45
CA HIS A 128 -14.30 -6.21 11.84
C HIS A 128 -13.28 -6.97 12.70
N ARG A 129 -13.27 -8.29 12.63
CA ARG A 129 -12.29 -9.12 13.35
C ARG A 129 -10.86 -8.90 12.86
N LEU A 130 -10.66 -8.71 11.54
CA LEU A 130 -9.35 -8.40 10.97
C LEU A 130 -8.83 -7.06 11.54
N VAL A 131 -9.66 -6.03 11.57
CA VAL A 131 -9.30 -4.72 12.08
C VAL A 131 -8.98 -4.75 13.58
N GLU A 132 -9.79 -5.44 14.38
CA GLU A 132 -9.54 -5.64 15.81
C GLU A 132 -8.23 -6.39 16.06
N HIS A 133 -7.98 -7.45 15.28
CA HIS A 133 -6.74 -8.22 15.36
C HIS A 133 -5.52 -7.36 15.02
N LEU A 134 -5.55 -6.62 13.89
CA LEU A 134 -4.48 -5.75 13.45
C LEU A 134 -4.18 -4.64 14.46
N SER A 135 -5.21 -3.94 14.95
CA SER A 135 -5.07 -2.90 15.95
C SER A 135 -4.51 -3.45 17.27
N SER A 136 -4.97 -4.64 17.70
CA SER A 136 -4.44 -5.33 18.90
C SER A 136 -2.96 -5.72 18.75
N GLN A 137 -2.57 -6.25 17.59
CA GLN A 137 -1.16 -6.56 17.31
C GLN A 137 -0.29 -5.31 17.39
N TRP A 138 -0.77 -4.20 16.82
CA TRP A 138 -0.05 -2.93 16.82
C TRP A 138 0.10 -2.35 18.23
N THR A 139 -0.97 -2.39 19.03
CA THR A 139 -0.92 -1.97 20.44
C THR A 139 0.08 -2.78 21.26
N LYS A 140 0.15 -4.10 21.03
CA LYS A 140 1.08 -4.99 21.73
C LYS A 140 2.53 -4.77 21.31
N ASN A 141 2.76 -4.47 20.05
CA ASN A 141 4.08 -4.18 19.51
C ASN A 141 4.18 -2.72 19.09
N ARG A 142 4.66 -1.88 20.00
CA ARG A 142 4.79 -0.43 19.78
C ARG A 142 5.76 -0.07 18.64
N MET A 143 6.65 -0.98 18.25
CA MET A 143 7.49 -0.80 17.05
C MET A 143 6.71 -1.06 15.76
N GLY A 144 5.52 -1.62 15.86
CA GLY A 144 4.61 -1.98 14.77
C GLY A 144 4.55 -3.49 14.53
N PRO A 145 3.43 -4.01 14.01
CA PRO A 145 3.35 -5.39 13.55
C PRO A 145 4.29 -5.61 12.37
N HIS A 146 4.87 -6.79 12.30
CA HIS A 146 5.82 -7.11 11.24
C HIS A 146 5.12 -7.62 9.96
N CYS A 147 5.78 -7.41 8.86
CA CYS A 147 5.41 -7.87 7.54
C CYS A 147 5.98 -9.26 7.26
N GLU A 148 6.90 -9.28 6.31
CA GLU A 148 7.61 -10.47 5.90
C GLU A 148 8.74 -10.74 6.88
N ASN A 149 8.85 -12.00 7.31
CA ASN A 149 9.97 -12.51 8.10
C ASN A 149 10.41 -11.62 9.25
N THR A 150 9.46 -11.26 10.10
CA THR A 150 9.72 -10.45 11.30
C THR A 150 10.12 -9.00 11.05
N LYS A 151 10.29 -8.57 9.79
CA LYS A 151 10.67 -7.19 9.46
C LYS A 151 9.49 -6.23 9.57
N ILE A 152 9.75 -5.07 10.13
CA ILE A 152 8.77 -3.99 10.29
C ILE A 152 9.04 -2.92 9.25
N TRP A 153 8.08 -2.74 8.33
CA TRP A 153 8.23 -1.84 7.19
C TRP A 153 7.36 -0.60 7.37
N PRO A 154 7.93 0.59 7.59
CA PRO A 154 7.15 1.82 7.73
C PRO A 154 6.24 2.13 6.55
N TYR A 155 6.64 1.73 5.36
CA TYR A 155 5.80 1.79 4.17
C TYR A 155 4.50 0.98 4.33
N CYS A 156 4.60 -0.29 4.76
CA CYS A 156 3.46 -1.18 4.95
C CYS A 156 2.56 -0.71 6.10
N LEU A 157 3.18 -0.21 7.18
CA LEU A 157 2.45 0.35 8.32
C LEU A 157 1.65 1.59 7.91
N SER A 158 2.23 2.47 7.10
CA SER A 158 1.53 3.66 6.62
C SER A 158 0.35 3.28 5.71
N ALA A 159 0.49 2.25 4.86
CA ALA A 159 -0.62 1.75 4.06
C ALA A 159 -1.71 1.08 4.92
N ALA A 160 -1.32 0.27 5.91
CA ALA A 160 -2.25 -0.37 6.84
C ALA A 160 -3.02 0.66 7.68
N GLY A 161 -2.34 1.72 8.15
CA GLY A 161 -2.94 2.82 8.87
C GLY A 161 -4.06 3.52 8.08
N LEU A 162 -3.89 3.71 6.76
CA LEU A 162 -4.95 4.27 5.91
C LEU A 162 -6.22 3.41 5.93
N GLY A 163 -6.05 2.09 5.91
CA GLY A 163 -7.18 1.16 6.02
C GLY A 163 -7.93 1.32 7.34
N LEU A 164 -7.20 1.47 8.45
CA LEU A 164 -7.78 1.72 9.77
C LEU A 164 -8.48 3.09 9.83
N GLN A 165 -7.86 4.14 9.29
CA GLN A 165 -8.42 5.49 9.27
C GLN A 165 -9.77 5.54 8.52
N LEU A 166 -9.84 4.94 7.33
CA LEU A 166 -11.07 4.90 6.56
C LEU A 166 -12.13 4.02 7.22
N TYR A 167 -11.72 2.88 7.77
CA TYR A 167 -12.61 2.00 8.54
C TYR A 167 -13.23 2.73 9.73
N ASP A 168 -12.42 3.44 10.51
CA ASP A 168 -12.90 4.20 11.67
C ASP A 168 -13.90 5.30 11.28
N ALA A 169 -13.64 5.99 10.18
CA ALA A 169 -14.55 7.01 9.67
C ALA A 169 -15.91 6.41 9.27
N ILE A 170 -15.90 5.22 8.64
CA ILE A 170 -17.14 4.55 8.19
C ILE A 170 -17.92 3.98 9.38
N PHE A 171 -17.24 3.29 10.29
CA PHE A 171 -17.86 2.51 11.37
C PHE A 171 -17.85 3.21 12.74
N GLN A 172 -17.36 4.46 12.80
CA GLN A 172 -17.26 5.26 14.03
C GLN A 172 -16.45 4.54 15.13
N LYS A 173 -15.27 4.02 14.74
CA LYS A 173 -14.33 3.34 15.63
C LYS A 173 -13.12 4.24 15.90
N ASN A 174 -12.16 3.72 16.68
CA ASN A 174 -10.92 4.41 17.03
C ASN A 174 -9.71 3.45 16.93
N THR A 175 -9.69 2.60 15.92
CA THR A 175 -8.61 1.63 15.73
C THR A 175 -7.36 2.26 15.13
N HIS A 176 -7.53 3.38 14.43
CA HIS A 176 -6.43 4.14 13.83
C HIS A 176 -5.54 4.86 14.84
N SER A 177 -5.98 5.04 16.11
CA SER A 177 -5.16 5.69 17.14
C SER A 177 -3.77 5.07 17.31
N VAL A 178 -3.60 3.80 16.99
CA VAL A 178 -2.32 3.09 17.01
C VAL A 178 -1.29 3.68 16.05
N TYR A 179 -1.72 4.34 14.96
CA TYR A 179 -0.79 4.88 13.95
C TYR A 179 -0.06 6.15 14.43
N PRO A 180 -0.73 7.23 14.88
CA PRO A 180 -0.04 8.39 15.42
C PRO A 180 0.80 8.05 16.66
N GLU A 181 0.35 7.14 17.52
CA GLU A 181 1.15 6.67 18.66
C GLU A 181 2.42 5.94 18.21
N TRP A 182 2.31 5.14 17.13
CA TRP A 182 3.46 4.47 16.52
C TRP A 182 4.45 5.47 15.90
N VAL A 183 3.97 6.46 15.13
CA VAL A 183 4.83 7.50 14.53
C VAL A 183 5.62 8.22 15.62
N GLU A 184 4.95 8.66 16.66
CA GLU A 184 5.59 9.37 17.79
C GLU A 184 6.64 8.50 18.50
N HIS A 185 6.31 7.21 18.72
CA HIS A 185 7.22 6.29 19.41
C HIS A 185 8.44 5.90 18.57
N THR A 186 8.32 5.84 17.24
CA THR A 186 9.37 5.31 16.36
C THR A 186 10.16 6.38 15.63
N LYS A 187 9.73 7.63 15.67
CA LYS A 187 10.32 8.73 14.90
C LYS A 187 11.84 8.85 15.10
N ASP A 188 12.28 8.89 16.36
CA ASP A 188 13.70 9.05 16.68
C ASP A 188 14.51 7.78 16.43
N LYS A 189 13.87 6.62 16.38
CA LYS A 189 14.53 5.35 16.10
C LYS A 189 14.61 5.02 14.62
N TYR A 190 13.54 5.33 13.88
CA TYR A 190 13.41 4.92 12.49
C TYR A 190 14.02 5.91 11.49
N TYR A 191 14.28 7.15 11.92
CA TYR A 191 14.81 8.19 11.05
C TYR A 191 16.09 8.76 11.64
N GLY A 192 17.12 8.87 10.81
CA GLY A 192 18.39 9.47 11.25
C GLY A 192 18.46 10.95 10.91
N PHE A 193 18.77 11.74 11.92
CA PHE A 193 18.95 13.18 11.79
C PHE A 193 20.39 13.55 12.17
N ASP A 194 20.95 14.52 11.44
CA ASP A 194 22.22 15.11 11.82
C ASP A 194 22.08 16.10 12.98
N SER A 195 23.20 16.66 13.43
CA SER A 195 23.23 17.63 14.52
C SER A 195 22.48 18.94 14.22
N SER A 196 22.18 19.22 12.96
CA SER A 196 21.36 20.36 12.54
C SER A 196 19.86 20.04 12.46
N GLY A 197 19.47 18.78 12.68
CA GLY A 197 18.10 18.28 12.51
C GLY A 197 17.75 17.97 11.06
N ALA A 198 18.73 17.92 10.14
CA ALA A 198 18.46 17.49 8.77
C ALA A 198 18.42 15.96 8.67
N LEU A 199 17.50 15.46 7.85
CA LEU A 199 17.32 14.02 7.65
C LEU A 199 18.49 13.44 6.85
N GLU A 200 19.23 12.50 7.43
CA GLU A 200 20.35 11.80 6.78
C GLU A 200 19.90 10.50 6.10
N TRP A 201 19.00 9.76 6.76
CA TRP A 201 18.50 8.49 6.24
C TRP A 201 17.05 8.21 6.68
N THR A 202 16.39 7.35 5.93
CA THR A 202 15.04 6.85 6.21
C THR A 202 15.07 5.32 6.28
N PRO A 203 14.15 4.70 7.03
CA PRO A 203 14.10 3.25 7.12
C PRO A 203 13.51 2.65 5.85
N ILE A 204 14.09 1.54 5.40
CA ILE A 204 13.41 0.58 4.54
C ILE A 204 12.60 -0.36 5.44
N TYR A 205 13.29 -1.00 6.39
CA TYR A 205 12.63 -1.81 7.43
C TYR A 205 13.47 -1.80 8.72
N TYR A 206 12.82 -2.16 9.81
CA TYR A 206 13.45 -2.48 11.09
C TYR A 206 13.35 -3.98 11.36
N ASP A 207 14.45 -4.57 11.77
CA ASP A 207 14.52 -5.95 12.20
C ASP A 207 14.57 -6.03 13.73
N PRO A 208 13.46 -6.39 14.40
CA PRO A 208 13.41 -6.42 15.86
C PRO A 208 14.22 -7.55 16.49
N LEU A 209 14.52 -8.62 15.74
CA LEU A 209 15.26 -9.76 16.27
C LEU A 209 16.71 -9.44 16.57
N ILE A 210 17.28 -8.49 15.82
CA ILE A 210 18.68 -8.06 15.96
C ILE A 210 18.81 -6.56 16.23
N ASP A 211 17.71 -5.88 16.51
CA ASP A 211 17.64 -4.43 16.73
C ASP A 211 18.37 -3.61 15.65
N HIS A 212 18.05 -3.90 14.38
CA HIS A 212 18.76 -3.32 13.23
C HIS A 212 17.81 -2.58 12.29
N ILE A 213 18.18 -1.32 11.94
CA ILE A 213 17.52 -0.55 10.88
C ILE A 213 18.26 -0.77 9.56
N HIS A 214 17.55 -1.30 8.60
CA HIS A 214 17.99 -1.28 7.20
C HIS A 214 17.58 0.06 6.59
N ALA A 215 18.56 0.94 6.43
CA ALA A 215 18.32 2.32 6.04
C ALA A 215 18.63 2.57 4.55
N ALA A 216 17.98 3.60 4.02
CA ALA A 216 18.28 4.19 2.73
C ALA A 216 18.46 5.71 2.86
N GLY A 217 18.95 6.35 1.80
CA GLY A 217 19.08 7.80 1.80
C GLY A 217 17.71 8.52 1.87
N PRO A 218 17.73 9.84 2.13
CA PRO A 218 16.48 10.63 2.34
C PRO A 218 15.47 10.55 1.21
N SER A 219 15.88 10.30 -0.04
CA SER A 219 14.98 10.14 -1.18
C SER A 219 13.99 8.97 -1.04
N ASN A 220 14.34 7.94 -0.27
CA ASN A 220 13.44 6.84 0.04
C ASN A 220 12.22 7.30 0.87
N GLY A 221 12.29 8.46 1.52
CA GLY A 221 11.16 9.06 2.23
C GLY A 221 9.90 9.24 1.37
N LEU A 222 10.03 9.36 0.05
CA LEU A 222 8.88 9.42 -0.88
C LEU A 222 7.99 8.18 -0.77
N THR A 223 8.57 7.00 -0.54
CA THR A 223 7.80 5.75 -0.44
C THR A 223 6.89 5.73 0.78
N ILE A 224 7.32 6.37 1.86
CA ILE A 224 6.58 6.49 3.12
C ILE A 224 5.60 7.67 3.05
N ALA A 225 6.06 8.81 2.55
CA ALA A 225 5.32 10.07 2.53
C ALA A 225 3.94 9.93 1.86
N PHE A 226 3.84 9.22 0.75
CA PHE A 226 2.60 9.07 0.00
C PHE A 226 1.47 8.45 0.84
N TYR A 227 1.76 7.40 1.60
CA TYR A 227 0.76 6.74 2.46
C TYR A 227 0.61 7.41 3.83
N MET A 228 1.64 8.13 4.27
CA MET A 228 1.62 8.87 5.52
C MET A 228 0.82 10.17 5.43
N MET A 229 0.83 10.85 4.29
CA MET A 229 0.30 12.22 4.18
C MET A 229 -1.17 12.40 4.60
N PRO A 230 -2.09 11.43 4.42
CA PRO A 230 -3.43 11.58 4.98
C PRO A 230 -3.49 11.47 6.51
N GLN A 231 -2.48 10.87 7.13
CA GLN A 231 -2.44 10.51 8.56
C GLN A 231 -1.58 11.47 9.38
N ASP A 232 -0.40 11.81 8.88
CA ASP A 232 0.51 12.83 9.43
C ASP A 232 1.04 13.71 8.29
N PRO A 233 0.30 14.74 7.87
CA PRO A 233 0.68 15.59 6.73
C PRO A 233 1.95 16.38 7.00
N VAL A 234 2.23 16.75 8.25
CA VAL A 234 3.39 17.57 8.60
C VAL A 234 4.67 16.76 8.40
N PHE A 235 4.73 15.56 8.95
CA PHE A 235 5.90 14.73 8.80
C PHE A 235 6.04 14.17 7.38
N ALA A 236 4.94 13.82 6.73
CA ALA A 236 4.95 13.42 5.32
C ALA A 236 5.48 14.53 4.39
N GLU A 237 5.06 15.78 4.59
CA GLU A 237 5.60 16.91 3.83
C GLU A 237 7.10 17.11 4.11
N PHE A 238 7.54 16.99 5.34
CA PHE A 238 8.96 17.04 5.69
C PHE A 238 9.77 15.97 4.93
N LEU A 239 9.31 14.73 4.90
CA LEU A 239 9.95 13.64 4.13
C LEU A 239 9.97 13.95 2.64
N TYR A 240 8.86 14.43 2.08
CA TYR A 240 8.74 14.82 0.69
C TYR A 240 9.71 15.95 0.32
N ARG A 241 9.69 17.07 1.07
CA ARG A 241 10.56 18.23 0.82
C ARG A 241 12.04 17.87 0.93
N THR A 242 12.40 17.04 1.89
CA THR A 242 13.78 16.54 2.04
C THR A 242 14.20 15.70 0.84
N ALA A 243 13.35 14.79 0.37
CA ALA A 243 13.63 14.00 -0.82
C ALA A 243 13.77 14.86 -2.08
N VAL A 244 12.86 15.81 -2.30
CA VAL A 244 12.88 16.77 -3.40
C VAL A 244 14.19 17.56 -3.42
N LYS A 245 14.60 18.11 -2.28
CA LYS A 245 15.86 18.84 -2.15
C LYS A 245 17.07 17.95 -2.42
N LYS A 246 17.09 16.73 -1.88
CA LYS A 246 18.19 15.77 -2.08
C LYS A 246 18.34 15.35 -3.53
N LEU A 247 17.22 15.20 -4.24
CA LEU A 247 17.18 14.84 -5.66
C LEU A 247 17.36 16.07 -6.59
N GLY A 248 17.35 17.29 -6.04
CA GLY A 248 17.50 18.54 -6.79
C GLY A 248 16.29 18.84 -7.70
N TRP A 249 15.10 18.33 -7.36
CA TRP A 249 13.90 18.51 -8.14
C TRP A 249 13.31 19.92 -8.01
N ASP A 250 13.60 20.63 -6.93
CA ASP A 250 13.22 22.02 -6.67
C ASP A 250 14.08 23.04 -7.44
N ASN A 251 15.21 22.64 -7.96
CA ASN A 251 16.14 23.56 -8.64
C ASN A 251 15.85 23.70 -10.14
N ILE A 252 15.09 24.72 -10.51
CA ILE A 252 14.67 24.99 -11.89
C ILE A 252 15.84 25.22 -12.88
N ASN A 253 17.01 25.57 -12.36
CA ASN A 253 18.19 25.84 -13.19
C ASN A 253 19.04 24.60 -13.45
N LYS A 254 18.67 23.46 -12.91
CA LYS A 254 19.39 22.20 -13.08
C LYS A 254 18.50 21.17 -13.73
N GLU A 255 19.07 20.44 -14.67
CA GLU A 255 18.44 19.23 -15.18
C GLU A 255 18.21 18.20 -14.08
N ILE A 256 17.13 17.43 -14.16
CA ILE A 256 16.88 16.30 -13.27
C ILE A 256 17.88 15.18 -13.62
N LYS A 257 18.90 15.04 -12.78
CA LYS A 257 19.93 13.99 -12.92
C LYS A 257 19.58 12.81 -12.03
N MET A 258 18.62 12.02 -12.45
CA MET A 258 18.39 10.72 -11.81
C MET A 258 18.42 9.65 -12.89
N LYS A 259 18.81 8.43 -12.49
CA LYS A 259 18.61 7.28 -13.36
C LYS A 259 17.11 7.16 -13.61
N PRO A 260 16.65 7.02 -14.86
CA PRO A 260 15.25 6.81 -15.15
C PRO A 260 14.72 5.60 -14.38
N GLU A 261 13.95 5.85 -13.34
CA GLU A 261 13.32 4.83 -12.50
C GLU A 261 11.86 5.22 -12.27
N PRO A 262 10.90 4.44 -12.81
CA PRO A 262 9.48 4.76 -12.75
C PRO A 262 8.96 4.97 -11.33
N ARG A 263 9.51 4.25 -10.36
CA ARG A 263 9.10 4.32 -8.96
C ARG A 263 9.23 5.72 -8.38
N PHE A 264 10.42 6.29 -8.43
CA PHE A 264 10.66 7.61 -7.84
C PHE A 264 9.93 8.70 -8.62
N MET A 265 9.88 8.61 -9.94
CA MET A 265 9.09 9.53 -10.75
C MET A 265 7.61 9.49 -10.37
N ALA A 266 6.99 8.33 -10.32
CA ALA A 266 5.56 8.18 -10.05
C ALA A 266 5.18 8.61 -8.63
N LEU A 267 5.96 8.22 -7.62
CA LEU A 267 5.78 8.65 -6.23
C LEU A 267 5.99 10.16 -6.08
N GLY A 268 7.05 10.69 -6.68
CA GLY A 268 7.34 12.11 -6.66
C GLY A 268 6.23 12.93 -7.31
N LEU A 269 5.72 12.47 -8.45
CA LEU A 269 4.63 13.12 -9.16
C LEU A 269 3.33 13.12 -8.36
N ALA A 270 2.97 11.97 -7.76
CA ALA A 270 1.80 11.85 -6.91
C ALA A 270 1.90 12.74 -5.65
N CYS A 271 3.06 12.75 -4.99
CA CYS A 271 3.30 13.62 -3.83
C CYS A 271 3.30 15.10 -4.21
N ALA A 272 3.97 15.48 -5.31
CA ALA A 272 4.00 16.86 -5.79
C ALA A 272 2.57 17.37 -6.08
N LYS A 273 1.77 16.54 -6.74
CA LYS A 273 0.36 16.84 -7.01
C LYS A 273 -0.43 17.04 -5.73
N GLU A 274 -0.27 16.14 -4.78
CA GLU A 274 -1.01 16.16 -3.53
C GLU A 274 -0.65 17.39 -2.68
N PHE A 275 0.64 17.73 -2.56
CA PHE A 275 1.09 18.91 -1.84
C PHE A 275 0.95 20.22 -2.63
N GLY A 276 0.46 20.19 -3.86
CA GLY A 276 0.33 21.39 -4.70
C GLY A 276 1.66 21.98 -5.17
N ASP A 277 2.72 21.17 -5.23
CA ASP A 277 4.04 21.58 -5.69
C ASP A 277 4.12 21.56 -7.23
N THR A 278 3.57 22.59 -7.85
CA THR A 278 3.47 22.70 -9.30
C THR A 278 4.83 22.74 -10.01
N THR A 279 5.85 23.26 -9.35
CA THR A 279 7.21 23.32 -9.90
C THR A 279 7.79 21.92 -10.06
N VAL A 280 7.75 21.11 -9.01
CA VAL A 280 8.21 19.73 -9.06
C VAL A 280 7.34 18.88 -9.96
N GLU A 281 6.01 19.07 -9.93
CA GLU A 281 5.07 18.37 -10.81
C GLU A 281 5.42 18.58 -12.29
N MET A 282 5.57 19.83 -12.74
CA MET A 282 5.90 20.14 -14.13
C MET A 282 7.24 19.54 -14.56
N ARG A 283 8.23 19.61 -13.71
CA ARG A 283 9.57 19.06 -14.00
C ARG A 283 9.58 17.54 -14.10
N LEU A 284 8.88 16.86 -13.20
CA LEU A 284 8.76 15.42 -13.25
C LEU A 284 7.93 14.94 -14.45
N ARG A 285 6.93 15.72 -14.88
CA ARG A 285 6.19 15.43 -16.12
C ARG A 285 7.10 15.51 -17.33
N ALA A 286 7.87 16.59 -17.46
CA ALA A 286 8.82 16.75 -18.56
C ALA A 286 9.84 15.59 -18.58
N PHE A 287 10.37 15.20 -17.42
CA PHE A 287 11.24 14.06 -17.30
C PHE A 287 10.56 12.73 -17.71
N ALA A 288 9.30 12.54 -17.33
CA ALA A 288 8.56 11.34 -17.70
C ALA A 288 8.26 11.29 -19.20
N GLU A 289 7.93 12.42 -19.81
CA GLU A 289 7.71 12.54 -21.26
C GLU A 289 8.97 12.22 -22.06
N GLU A 290 10.13 12.57 -21.54
CA GLU A 290 11.41 12.28 -22.20
C GLU A 290 11.84 10.81 -22.06
N HIS A 291 11.58 10.19 -20.89
CA HIS A 291 12.20 8.90 -20.54
C HIS A 291 11.24 7.72 -20.50
N PHE A 292 9.92 7.91 -20.43
CA PHE A 292 8.94 6.84 -20.25
C PHE A 292 7.94 6.71 -21.40
N GLU A 293 8.26 7.21 -22.56
CA GLU A 293 7.50 7.02 -23.80
C GLU A 293 5.99 7.26 -23.62
N PRO A 294 5.55 8.52 -23.39
CA PRO A 294 4.14 8.82 -23.28
C PRO A 294 3.42 8.42 -24.57
N ARG A 295 2.27 7.78 -24.44
CA ARG A 295 1.49 7.32 -25.58
C ARG A 295 0.03 7.66 -25.41
N TRP A 296 -0.56 8.08 -26.53
CA TRP A 296 -1.98 8.19 -26.68
C TRP A 296 -2.48 7.01 -27.50
N PHE A 297 -3.58 6.42 -27.09
CA PHE A 297 -4.13 5.23 -27.73
C PHE A 297 -5.66 5.19 -27.67
N GLY A 298 -6.24 4.20 -28.32
CA GLY A 298 -7.70 4.08 -28.47
C GLY A 298 -8.22 4.90 -29.63
N GLU A 299 -9.53 4.79 -29.87
CA GLU A 299 -10.21 5.56 -30.90
C GLU A 299 -10.09 7.06 -30.57
N ASN A 300 -9.66 7.85 -31.55
CA ASN A 300 -9.39 9.29 -31.42
C ASN A 300 -8.28 9.67 -30.40
N ASN A 301 -7.40 8.74 -30.04
CA ASN A 301 -6.29 9.00 -29.11
C ASN A 301 -6.74 9.63 -27.77
N ILE A 302 -7.85 9.15 -27.20
CA ILE A 302 -8.39 9.73 -25.96
C ILE A 302 -7.80 9.13 -24.70
N ASN A 303 -7.08 8.01 -24.81
CA ASN A 303 -6.45 7.37 -23.68
C ASN A 303 -4.96 7.72 -23.64
N PHE A 304 -4.48 8.11 -22.47
CA PHE A 304 -3.09 8.46 -22.23
C PHE A 304 -2.44 7.51 -21.24
N GLY A 305 -1.18 7.20 -21.45
CA GLY A 305 -0.40 6.41 -20.49
C GLY A 305 1.10 6.47 -20.79
N TYR A 306 1.90 6.23 -19.75
CA TYR A 306 3.32 5.99 -19.90
C TYR A 306 3.57 4.51 -20.19
N TRP A 307 4.39 4.26 -21.21
CA TRP A 307 4.77 2.91 -21.58
C TRP A 307 6.08 2.53 -20.91
N PHE A 308 5.99 1.99 -19.71
CA PHE A 308 7.15 1.40 -19.06
C PHE A 308 7.57 0.13 -19.81
N ASN A 309 8.87 -0.09 -19.97
CA ASN A 309 9.42 -1.20 -20.75
C ASN A 309 9.00 -2.57 -20.21
N LEU A 310 8.68 -3.54 -21.10
CA LEU A 310 8.22 -4.87 -20.71
C LEU A 310 9.23 -5.67 -19.87
N ASN A 311 10.50 -5.39 -20.06
CA ASN A 311 11.60 -6.06 -19.37
C ASN A 311 12.00 -5.37 -18.05
N GLU A 312 11.23 -4.36 -17.61
CA GLU A 312 11.55 -3.69 -16.39
C GLU A 312 11.27 -4.54 -15.14
N LYS A 313 12.20 -4.43 -14.21
CA LYS A 313 12.22 -5.15 -12.95
C LYS A 313 11.06 -4.79 -12.02
N TRP A 314 10.43 -3.63 -12.22
CA TRP A 314 9.42 -3.08 -11.31
C TRP A 314 8.00 -3.29 -11.82
N PRO A 315 7.02 -3.52 -10.90
CA PRO A 315 5.63 -3.66 -11.28
C PRO A 315 5.09 -2.40 -11.97
N ARG A 316 4.71 -2.50 -13.23
CA ARG A 316 4.20 -1.38 -14.01
C ARG A 316 2.88 -0.84 -13.50
N GLY A 317 1.99 -1.72 -13.06
CA GLY A 317 0.65 -1.35 -12.64
C GLY A 317 0.64 -0.33 -11.51
N GLN A 318 1.48 -0.51 -10.51
CA GLN A 318 1.56 0.41 -9.37
C GLN A 318 2.03 1.81 -9.78
N TRP A 319 3.10 1.90 -10.58
CA TRP A 319 3.67 3.19 -10.98
C TRP A 319 2.79 3.90 -12.00
N ALA A 320 2.18 3.17 -12.92
CA ALA A 320 1.18 3.71 -13.83
C ALA A 320 -0.04 4.25 -13.09
N ALA A 321 -0.51 3.55 -12.05
CA ALA A 321 -1.63 4.01 -11.23
C ALA A 321 -1.31 5.31 -10.48
N LEU A 322 -0.11 5.44 -9.89
CA LEU A 322 0.33 6.66 -9.21
C LEU A 322 0.47 7.84 -10.19
N ALA A 323 1.04 7.60 -11.38
CA ALA A 323 1.11 8.61 -12.42
C ALA A 323 -0.29 9.05 -12.87
N MET A 324 -1.22 8.12 -13.07
CA MET A 324 -2.61 8.41 -13.40
C MET A 324 -3.31 9.23 -12.29
N MET A 325 -3.07 8.90 -11.01
CA MET A 325 -3.61 9.69 -9.89
C MET A 325 -3.15 11.14 -9.95
N ALA A 326 -1.88 11.39 -10.30
CA ALA A 326 -1.36 12.73 -10.47
C ALA A 326 -1.97 13.46 -11.70
N GLU A 327 -2.29 12.71 -12.77
CA GLU A 327 -2.93 13.28 -13.97
C GLU A 327 -4.37 13.73 -13.71
N VAL A 328 -5.18 12.87 -13.09
CA VAL A 328 -6.61 13.12 -12.94
C VAL A 328 -6.97 13.77 -11.59
N GLY A 329 -6.07 13.70 -10.62
CA GLY A 329 -6.31 14.19 -9.25
C GLY A 329 -6.23 15.70 -9.14
N LYS A 330 -6.87 16.22 -8.11
CA LYS A 330 -6.68 17.59 -7.61
C LYS A 330 -5.75 17.53 -6.40
N SER A 331 -5.04 18.63 -6.14
CA SER A 331 -4.22 18.75 -4.93
C SER A 331 -5.06 18.48 -3.67
N GLY A 332 -4.53 17.71 -2.75
CA GLY A 332 -5.20 17.31 -1.53
C GLY A 332 -6.31 16.25 -1.68
N ALA A 333 -6.55 15.74 -2.90
CA ALA A 333 -7.66 14.80 -3.13
C ALA A 333 -7.43 13.44 -2.45
N TRP A 334 -6.20 12.95 -2.45
CA TRP A 334 -5.82 11.71 -1.79
C TRP A 334 -6.00 11.82 -0.27
N SER A 335 -5.41 12.84 0.34
CA SER A 335 -5.54 13.09 1.77
C SER A 335 -6.99 13.31 2.18
N ASN A 336 -7.77 14.03 1.39
CA ASN A 336 -9.15 14.34 1.68
C ASN A 336 -10.05 13.08 1.70
N LEU A 337 -9.72 12.07 0.86
CA LEU A 337 -10.45 10.79 0.85
C LEU A 337 -10.47 10.11 2.23
N PHE A 338 -9.36 10.19 2.97
CA PHE A 338 -9.22 9.54 4.28
C PHE A 338 -9.54 10.45 5.46
N ARG A 339 -9.25 11.73 5.34
CA ARG A 339 -9.46 12.72 6.43
C ARG A 339 -10.88 13.23 6.51
N ASN A 340 -11.53 13.40 5.38
CA ASN A 340 -12.88 13.95 5.25
C ASN A 340 -13.69 13.11 4.25
N PRO A 341 -13.87 11.80 4.48
CA PRO A 341 -14.64 10.98 3.57
C PRO A 341 -16.10 11.49 3.50
N ASN A 342 -16.63 11.55 2.28
CA ASN A 342 -18.05 11.90 2.12
C ASN A 342 -18.93 10.70 2.49
N LEU A 343 -19.46 10.72 3.71
CA LEU A 343 -20.30 9.67 4.25
C LEU A 343 -21.81 9.95 4.08
N GLU A 344 -22.20 11.11 3.56
CA GLU A 344 -23.62 11.45 3.32
C GLU A 344 -24.31 10.43 2.43
N LYS A 345 -23.56 9.84 1.51
CA LYS A 345 -24.05 8.78 0.61
C LYS A 345 -24.54 7.52 1.33
N PHE A 346 -24.09 7.25 2.56
CA PHE A 346 -24.57 6.13 3.37
C PHE A 346 -25.96 6.40 3.98
N ASN A 347 -26.30 7.67 4.11
CA ASN A 347 -27.57 8.13 4.67
C ASN A 347 -28.59 8.49 3.58
N ALA A 348 -28.17 8.54 2.32
CA ALA A 348 -29.09 8.79 1.21
C ALA A 348 -30.02 7.58 1.03
N PRO A 349 -31.35 7.77 0.96
CA PRO A 349 -32.25 6.68 0.67
C PRO A 349 -31.83 6.05 -0.65
N THR A 350 -31.59 4.75 -0.64
CA THR A 350 -31.31 3.99 -1.84
C THR A 350 -32.53 4.10 -2.72
N LEU A 351 -32.49 4.94 -3.75
CA LEU A 351 -33.43 4.82 -4.84
C LEU A 351 -33.16 3.45 -5.44
N ALA A 352 -34.03 2.50 -5.11
CA ALA A 352 -34.05 1.22 -5.79
C ALA A 352 -34.32 1.50 -7.27
N VAL A 353 -33.25 1.71 -8.03
CA VAL A 353 -33.34 1.71 -9.49
C VAL A 353 -33.55 0.26 -9.86
N SER A 354 -34.81 -0.11 -10.00
CA SER A 354 -35.21 -1.36 -10.62
C SER A 354 -34.62 -1.37 -12.04
N TYR A 355 -33.52 -2.09 -12.22
CA TYR A 355 -32.97 -2.39 -13.55
C TYR A 355 -33.86 -3.41 -14.28
N THR A 356 -35.11 -3.03 -14.52
CA THR A 356 -35.95 -3.65 -15.54
C THR A 356 -35.93 -2.70 -16.73
N HIS A 357 -35.22 -3.08 -17.78
CA HIS A 357 -35.18 -2.54 -19.13
C HIS A 357 -33.84 -1.93 -19.59
N LEU A 358 -32.83 -2.78 -19.71
CA LEU A 358 -31.86 -2.70 -20.79
C LEU A 358 -31.70 -4.13 -21.38
N ARG A 359 -32.80 -4.70 -21.85
CA ARG A 359 -32.72 -5.72 -22.91
C ARG A 359 -32.49 -4.95 -24.21
N ALA A 360 -31.28 -5.10 -24.75
CA ALA A 360 -31.04 -4.74 -26.13
C ALA A 360 -32.11 -5.35 -27.01
N HIS A 361 -32.82 -4.51 -27.75
CA HIS A 361 -33.63 -4.97 -28.86
C HIS A 361 -32.68 -5.60 -29.89
N GLU A 362 -32.58 -6.90 -29.92
CA GLU A 362 -32.13 -7.61 -31.10
C GLU A 362 -33.17 -7.33 -32.20
N THR A 363 -32.83 -6.40 -33.07
CA THR A 363 -33.53 -6.26 -34.33
C THR A 363 -33.10 -7.43 -35.22
N SER A 364 -33.92 -8.47 -35.25
CA SER A 364 -33.94 -9.44 -36.35
C SER A 364 -34.18 -8.68 -37.64
N LYS A 365 -33.22 -8.68 -38.53
CA LYS A 365 -33.45 -8.38 -39.95
C LYS A 365 -33.42 -9.67 -40.73
N HIS A 366 -34.54 -9.88 -41.45
CA HIS A 366 -34.73 -10.83 -42.53
C HIS A 366 -33.67 -10.66 -43.63
#